data_c686f394de809f31693875fb5f3861e6
#
_entry.id   c686f394de809f31693875fb5f3861e6
#
_cell.length_a   1.000
_cell.length_b   1.000
_cell.length_c   1.000
_cell.angle_alpha   90.00
_cell.angle_beta   90.00
_cell.angle_gamma   90.00
#
_symmetry.space_group_name_H-M   'P 1'
#
loop_
_entity.id
_entity.type
_entity.pdbx_description
1 polymer ?
#
loop_
_entity_poly.entity_id
_entity_poly.type
_entity_poly.pdbx_seq_one_letter_code
_entity_poly.pdbx_strand_id
1 'polypeptide(L)'
;MSDFSVFMAGNAIQDETVKYVASKRFVKDGKPVEWELKAVGSELDESIRKECTKKVPISGKRGQYTQETDTDKYIGKMCVATTVYPNLNDATLQDSYGVKCGEDLLKKMLK
;
A
#
# COMPACT_ATOMS: atom_id res chain seq x y z
N MET A 1 -5.41 -29.47 28.65
CA MET A 1 -4.37 -28.56 28.20
C MET A 1 -4.96 -27.51 27.27
N SER A 2 -4.64 -26.29 27.53
CA SER A 2 -5.11 -25.20 26.66
C SER A 2 -4.30 -25.17 25.37
N ASP A 3 -4.99 -25.07 24.24
CA ASP A 3 -4.36 -25.03 22.93
C ASP A 3 -4.12 -23.62 22.43
N PHE A 4 -4.00 -22.66 23.37
CA PHE A 4 -3.69 -21.28 23.00
C PHE A 4 -2.33 -21.12 22.35
N SER A 5 -1.44 -22.12 22.50
CA SER A 5 -0.11 -22.05 21.93
C SER A 5 -0.11 -21.86 20.41
N VAL A 6 -1.15 -22.39 19.74
CA VAL A 6 -1.30 -22.23 18.26
C VAL A 6 -1.46 -20.76 17.87
N PHE A 7 -2.03 -19.97 18.76
CA PHE A 7 -2.33 -18.56 18.50
C PHE A 7 -1.22 -17.60 18.95
N MET A 8 -0.19 -18.15 19.63
CA MET A 8 0.92 -17.31 20.09
C MET A 8 1.76 -16.86 18.89
N ALA A 9 2.29 -15.63 18.99
CA ALA A 9 3.01 -15.00 17.88
C ALA A 9 4.13 -15.87 17.30
N GLY A 10 4.85 -16.62 18.16
CA GLY A 10 5.95 -17.46 17.71
C GLY A 10 5.52 -18.71 16.96
N ASN A 11 4.25 -19.11 17.10
CA ASN A 11 3.70 -20.30 16.47
C ASN A 11 2.75 -20.00 15.32
N ALA A 12 2.36 -18.72 15.17
CA ALA A 12 1.53 -18.31 14.05
C ALA A 12 2.35 -18.33 12.76
N ILE A 13 1.71 -18.77 11.69
CA ILE A 13 2.35 -18.72 10.37
C ILE A 13 2.52 -17.27 9.99
N GLN A 14 3.75 -16.86 9.69
CA GLN A 14 4.02 -15.50 9.26
C GLN A 14 3.41 -15.26 7.89
N ASP A 15 2.94 -14.04 7.66
CA ASP A 15 2.41 -13.66 6.36
C ASP A 15 3.49 -13.80 5.30
N GLU A 16 3.19 -14.59 4.29
CA GLU A 16 4.12 -14.79 3.19
C GLU A 16 3.84 -13.79 2.07
N THR A 17 4.88 -13.42 1.33
CA THR A 17 4.70 -12.61 0.14
C THR A 17 4.11 -13.47 -0.97
N VAL A 18 3.29 -12.85 -1.80
CA VAL A 18 2.70 -13.47 -2.98
C VAL A 18 3.37 -12.86 -4.21
N LYS A 19 3.78 -13.71 -5.14
CA LYS A 19 4.36 -13.25 -6.41
C LYS A 19 3.25 -13.07 -7.44
N TYR A 20 3.30 -11.94 -8.13
CA TYR A 20 2.26 -11.58 -9.08
C TYR A 20 2.82 -10.71 -10.20
N VAL A 21 2.43 -11.00 -11.44
CA VAL A 21 2.81 -10.16 -12.58
C VAL A 21 1.80 -9.01 -12.68
N ALA A 22 2.16 -7.87 -12.08
CA ALA A 22 1.29 -6.71 -12.07
C ALA A 22 1.24 -6.00 -13.42
N SER A 23 2.30 -6.11 -14.22
CA SER A 23 2.36 -5.51 -15.54
C SER A 23 3.28 -6.31 -16.44
N LYS A 24 2.86 -6.53 -17.67
CA LYS A 24 3.68 -7.21 -18.68
C LYS A 24 4.70 -6.29 -19.34
N ARG A 25 4.73 -5.02 -18.96
CA ARG A 25 5.68 -4.03 -19.48
C ARG A 25 7.11 -4.28 -19.03
N PHE A 26 7.29 -4.93 -17.88
CA PHE A 26 8.59 -5.15 -17.28
C PHE A 26 9.02 -6.59 -17.52
N VAL A 27 10.03 -6.75 -18.35
CA VAL A 27 10.47 -8.06 -18.82
C VAL A 27 11.95 -8.23 -18.50
N LYS A 28 12.32 -9.40 -18.00
CA LYS A 28 13.69 -9.79 -17.77
C LYS A 28 13.90 -11.18 -18.38
N ASP A 29 14.94 -11.32 -19.19
CA ASP A 29 15.27 -12.59 -19.86
C ASP A 29 14.08 -13.16 -20.66
N GLY A 30 13.28 -12.29 -21.27
CA GLY A 30 12.15 -12.67 -22.09
C GLY A 30 10.89 -13.05 -21.31
N LYS A 31 10.91 -12.90 -19.97
CA LYS A 31 9.77 -13.25 -19.13
C LYS A 31 9.30 -12.03 -18.34
N PRO A 32 7.97 -11.87 -18.14
CA PRO A 32 7.47 -10.80 -17.29
C PRO A 32 8.03 -10.93 -15.87
N VAL A 33 8.40 -9.78 -15.28
CA VAL A 33 8.93 -9.75 -13.93
C VAL A 33 7.78 -9.88 -12.92
N GLU A 34 7.93 -10.79 -11.97
CA GLU A 34 6.97 -10.97 -10.90
C GLU A 34 7.20 -9.94 -9.79
N TRP A 35 6.11 -9.34 -9.33
CA TRP A 35 6.14 -8.45 -8.18
C TRP A 35 5.87 -9.27 -6.93
N GLU A 36 6.40 -8.84 -5.80
CA GLU A 36 6.10 -9.46 -4.52
C GLU A 36 5.17 -8.56 -3.72
N LEU A 37 4.08 -9.14 -3.24
CA LEU A 37 3.05 -8.44 -2.48
C LEU A 37 2.89 -9.12 -1.13
N LYS A 38 2.53 -8.33 -0.12
CA LYS A 38 2.26 -8.85 1.23
C LYS A 38 0.95 -8.30 1.78
N ALA A 39 0.36 -9.03 2.71
CA ALA A 39 -0.81 -8.55 3.42
C ALA A 39 -0.44 -7.39 4.34
N VAL A 40 -1.36 -6.44 4.49
CA VAL A 40 -1.19 -5.29 5.38
C VAL A 40 -2.01 -5.53 6.64
N GLY A 41 -1.39 -5.38 7.81
CA GLY A 41 -2.08 -5.53 9.08
C GLY A 41 -3.06 -4.39 9.35
N SER A 42 -4.01 -4.65 10.25
CA SER A 42 -5.05 -3.67 10.59
C SER A 42 -4.48 -2.37 11.17
N GLU A 43 -3.37 -2.44 11.91
CA GLU A 43 -2.73 -1.25 12.48
C GLU A 43 -2.22 -0.32 11.39
N LEU A 44 -1.56 -0.88 10.38
CA LEU A 44 -1.06 -0.08 9.26
C LEU A 44 -2.21 0.47 8.43
N ASP A 45 -3.25 -0.32 8.20
CA ASP A 45 -4.45 0.12 7.50
C ASP A 45 -5.09 1.32 8.20
N GLU A 46 -5.26 1.25 9.51
CA GLU A 46 -5.81 2.35 10.29
C GLU A 46 -4.94 3.59 10.23
N SER A 47 -3.62 3.41 10.31
CA SER A 47 -2.67 4.52 10.23
C SER A 47 -2.78 5.24 8.89
N ILE A 48 -2.81 4.49 7.80
CA ILE A 48 -2.94 5.05 6.45
C ILE A 48 -4.28 5.74 6.28
N ARG A 49 -5.35 5.13 6.80
CA ARG A 49 -6.70 5.70 6.73
C ARG A 49 -6.76 7.05 7.44
N LYS A 50 -6.12 7.16 8.62
CA LYS A 50 -6.06 8.42 9.37
C LYS A 50 -5.30 9.50 8.59
N GLU A 51 -4.21 9.13 7.95
CA GLU A 51 -3.43 10.08 7.12
C GLU A 51 -4.27 10.64 5.97
N CYS A 52 -5.21 9.85 5.46
CA CYS A 52 -6.01 10.21 4.31
C CYS A 52 -7.36 10.83 4.69
N THR A 53 -7.66 10.94 5.97
CA THR A 53 -8.92 11.47 6.47
C THR A 53 -8.70 12.86 7.04
N LYS A 54 -9.54 13.80 6.66
CA LYS A 54 -9.48 15.17 7.17
C LYS A 54 -10.87 15.65 7.53
N LYS A 55 -10.91 16.68 8.40
CA LYS A 55 -12.16 17.34 8.73
C LYS A 55 -12.49 18.37 7.66
N VAL A 56 -13.71 18.31 7.17
CA VAL A 56 -14.21 19.29 6.19
C VAL A 56 -15.44 19.99 6.75
N PRO A 57 -15.64 21.29 6.47
CA PRO A 57 -16.83 21.99 6.93
C PRO A 57 -18.08 21.40 6.30
N ILE A 58 -19.16 21.32 7.09
CA ILE A 58 -20.45 20.91 6.57
C ILE A 58 -21.09 22.14 5.93
N SER A 59 -21.48 22.01 4.68
CA SER A 59 -22.10 23.09 3.93
C SER A 59 -23.39 23.55 4.62
N GLY A 60 -23.51 24.88 4.85
CA GLY A 60 -24.67 25.45 5.49
C GLY A 60 -24.73 25.33 7.01
N LYS A 61 -23.71 24.70 7.64
CA LYS A 61 -23.69 24.56 9.09
C LYS A 61 -22.39 25.13 9.65
N ARG A 62 -22.49 26.34 10.16
CA ARG A 62 -21.36 27.10 10.70
C ARG A 62 -20.80 26.38 11.93
N GLY A 63 -19.49 26.19 11.99
CA GLY A 63 -18.82 25.58 13.13
C GLY A 63 -18.94 24.06 13.23
N GLN A 64 -19.58 23.41 12.26
CA GLN A 64 -19.73 21.97 12.23
C GLN A 64 -18.85 21.36 11.15
N TYR A 65 -18.25 20.21 11.46
CA TYR A 65 -17.32 19.53 10.56
C TYR A 65 -17.68 18.05 10.48
N THR A 66 -17.41 17.46 9.33
CA THR A 66 -17.48 16.01 9.16
C THR A 66 -16.11 15.52 8.72
N GLN A 67 -15.88 14.21 8.82
CA GLN A 67 -14.65 13.62 8.35
C GLN A 67 -14.82 13.13 6.93
N GLU A 68 -13.82 13.38 6.10
CA GLU A 68 -13.83 12.92 4.72
C GLU A 68 -12.50 12.23 4.43
N THR A 69 -12.57 11.02 3.87
CA THR A 69 -11.39 10.24 3.50
C THR A 69 -11.11 10.45 2.02
N ASP A 70 -9.86 10.81 1.71
CA ASP A 70 -9.39 10.85 0.34
C ASP A 70 -9.14 9.41 -0.11
N THR A 71 -10.13 8.83 -0.78
CA THR A 71 -10.12 7.43 -1.19
C THR A 71 -8.97 7.12 -2.16
N ASP A 72 -8.70 8.02 -3.11
CA ASP A 72 -7.63 7.80 -4.08
C ASP A 72 -6.26 7.77 -3.40
N LYS A 73 -6.03 8.69 -2.47
CA LYS A 73 -4.80 8.72 -1.69
C LYS A 73 -4.66 7.48 -0.82
N TYR A 74 -5.76 7.05 -0.20
CA TYR A 74 -5.79 5.85 0.64
C TYR A 74 -5.42 4.60 -0.18
N ILE A 75 -6.06 4.42 -1.33
CA ILE A 75 -5.79 3.29 -2.22
C ILE A 75 -4.33 3.30 -2.68
N GLY A 76 -3.82 4.46 -3.09
CA GLY A 76 -2.43 4.60 -3.52
C GLY A 76 -1.44 4.21 -2.43
N LYS A 77 -1.64 4.70 -1.21
CA LYS A 77 -0.78 4.37 -0.07
C LYS A 77 -0.87 2.89 0.31
N MET A 78 -2.06 2.29 0.24
CA MET A 78 -2.24 0.87 0.52
C MET A 78 -1.53 0.01 -0.51
N CYS A 79 -1.61 0.36 -1.79
CA CYS A 79 -0.91 -0.36 -2.85
C CYS A 79 0.60 -0.31 -2.65
N VAL A 80 1.16 0.86 -2.30
CA VAL A 80 2.59 1.00 -2.02
C VAL A 80 2.98 0.17 -0.81
N ALA A 81 2.19 0.19 0.26
CA ALA A 81 2.46 -0.56 1.48
C ALA A 81 2.41 -2.08 1.25
N THR A 82 1.55 -2.52 0.33
CA THR A 82 1.40 -3.94 -0.02
C THR A 82 2.55 -4.45 -0.89
N THR A 83 3.17 -3.56 -1.67
CA THR A 83 4.21 -3.95 -2.62
C THR A 83 5.56 -4.09 -1.93
N VAL A 84 6.12 -5.31 -1.93
CA VAL A 84 7.46 -5.57 -1.39
C VAL A 84 8.52 -5.36 -2.47
N TYR A 85 8.28 -5.88 -3.66
CA TYR A 85 9.18 -5.75 -4.79
C TYR A 85 8.39 -5.39 -6.05
N PRO A 86 8.78 -4.39 -6.82
CA PRO A 86 9.96 -3.55 -6.65
C PRO A 86 9.81 -2.58 -5.47
N ASN A 87 10.93 -2.07 -4.96
CA ASN A 87 10.90 -1.09 -3.89
C ASN A 87 10.46 0.27 -4.43
N LEU A 88 9.21 0.63 -4.19
CA LEU A 88 8.63 1.88 -4.71
C LEU A 88 9.16 3.12 -4.00
N ASN A 89 9.90 2.93 -2.92
CA ASN A 89 10.52 4.04 -2.19
C ASN A 89 11.98 4.27 -2.61
N ASP A 90 12.46 3.53 -3.60
CA ASP A 90 13.82 3.68 -4.12
C ASP A 90 13.94 4.98 -4.91
N ALA A 91 14.85 5.85 -4.46
CA ALA A 91 15.02 7.17 -5.07
C ALA A 91 15.46 7.08 -6.54
N THR A 92 16.34 6.14 -6.86
CA THR A 92 16.82 5.95 -8.22
C THR A 92 15.69 5.56 -9.16
N LEU A 93 14.84 4.64 -8.70
CA LEU A 93 13.68 4.20 -9.48
C LEU A 93 12.70 5.34 -9.67
N GLN A 94 12.40 6.10 -8.60
CA GLN A 94 11.52 7.25 -8.68
C GLN A 94 12.04 8.30 -9.65
N ASP A 95 13.35 8.59 -9.60
CA ASP A 95 13.98 9.55 -10.48
C ASP A 95 13.88 9.14 -11.95
N SER A 96 13.98 7.85 -12.24
CA SER A 96 13.89 7.35 -13.61
C SER A 96 12.53 7.61 -14.25
N TYR A 97 11.48 7.76 -13.43
CA TYR A 97 10.14 8.10 -13.91
C TYR A 97 9.79 9.58 -13.68
N GLY A 98 10.69 10.35 -13.09
CA GLY A 98 10.45 11.77 -12.83
C GLY A 98 9.43 12.03 -11.73
N VAL A 99 9.33 11.13 -10.77
CA VAL A 99 8.37 11.24 -9.65
C VAL A 99 9.13 11.29 -8.33
N LYS A 100 8.44 11.71 -7.26
CA LYS A 100 9.06 11.90 -5.94
C LYS A 100 8.46 11.05 -4.83
N CYS A 101 7.45 10.23 -5.12
CA CYS A 101 6.84 9.36 -4.13
C CYS A 101 6.42 8.03 -4.73
N GLY A 102 6.22 7.04 -3.84
CA GLY A 102 5.87 5.69 -4.27
C GLY A 102 4.53 5.59 -4.97
N GLU A 103 3.54 6.39 -4.53
CA GLU A 103 2.20 6.38 -5.13
C GLU A 103 2.23 6.85 -6.59
N ASP A 104 2.96 7.92 -6.85
CA ASP A 104 3.10 8.45 -8.22
C ASP A 104 3.91 7.50 -9.09
N LEU A 105 4.94 6.87 -8.50
CA LEU A 105 5.74 5.87 -9.19
C LEU A 105 4.87 4.70 -9.63
N LEU A 106 4.03 4.18 -8.71
CA LEU A 106 3.17 3.05 -9.01
C LEU A 106 2.20 3.38 -10.14
N LYS A 107 1.60 4.57 -10.12
CA LYS A 107 0.69 5.01 -11.18
C LYS A 107 1.38 5.05 -12.55
N LYS A 108 2.63 5.48 -12.58
CA LYS A 108 3.41 5.52 -13.83
C LYS A 108 3.77 4.13 -14.32
N MET A 109 4.15 3.24 -13.40
CA MET A 109 4.57 1.89 -13.75
C MET A 109 3.41 1.02 -14.24
N LEU A 110 2.22 1.17 -13.66
CA LEU A 110 1.05 0.36 -14.00
C LEU A 110 0.15 0.99 -15.06
N LYS A 111 0.61 2.03 -15.68
CA LYS A 111 -0.15 2.72 -16.70
C LYS A 111 -0.37 1.86 -17.95
#